data_271b163414ebd4fff83069dc97605ffe
#
_entry.id   271b163414ebd4fff83069dc97605ffe
#
_cell.length_a   1.000
_cell.length_b   1.000
_cell.length_c   1.000
_cell.angle_alpha   90.00
_cell.angle_beta   90.00
_cell.angle_gamma   90.00
#
_symmetry.space_group_name_H-M   'P 1'
#
loop_
_entity.id
_entity.type
_entity.pdbx_description
1 polymer ?
#
loop_
_entity_poly.entity_id
_entity_poly.type
_entity_poly.pdbx_seq_one_letter_code
_entity_poly.pdbx_strand_id
1 'polypeptide(L)'
;AIDSPAAAGAGTQAKLVAKHYNLLHLDTGKIYRFIGNLKIQNKKKFNYTLVRKKINKIKILNLQNRVLLSDRIATEASIVAKDKKIRKIVYDFQIKCANRPPKKFNGSILDGRDITSVIMKNARFKFFITANVKTRALRRYKELKLLNKKITYKEVLKSIKIRDKNDYNRKISPLKKTKDSILINTTNL
;
A
#
# COMPACT_ATOMS: atom_id res chain seq x y z
N ALA A 1 5.94 2.28 11.68
CA ALA A 1 5.20 1.31 10.88
C ALA A 1 3.70 1.60 10.92
N ILE A 2 3.05 1.58 9.79
CA ILE A 2 1.60 1.87 9.70
C ILE A 2 0.91 0.78 8.90
N ASP A 3 -0.18 0.20 9.45
CA ASP A 3 -1.10 -0.64 8.71
C ASP A 3 -2.50 -0.02 8.66
N SER A 4 -3.22 -0.24 7.55
CA SER A 4 -4.55 0.34 7.37
C SER A 4 -5.35 -0.39 6.28
N PRO A 5 -6.70 -0.38 6.32
CA PRO A 5 -7.51 -0.70 5.16
C PRO A 5 -7.37 0.37 4.06
N ALA A 6 -7.92 0.07 2.88
CA ALA A 6 -7.83 0.98 1.74
C ALA A 6 -8.45 2.36 2.04
N ALA A 7 -7.76 3.44 1.63
CA ALA A 7 -8.23 4.83 1.75
C ALA A 7 -8.53 5.32 3.19
N ALA A 8 -7.91 4.72 4.21
CA ALA A 8 -8.05 5.16 5.61
C ALA A 8 -7.21 6.40 5.97
N GLY A 9 -6.47 6.98 5.03
CA GLY A 9 -5.64 8.17 5.28
C GLY A 9 -4.19 7.87 5.71
N ALA A 10 -3.81 6.59 5.86
CA ALA A 10 -2.47 6.20 6.32
C ALA A 10 -1.34 6.81 5.47
N GLY A 11 -1.44 6.76 4.14
CA GLY A 11 -0.41 7.33 3.26
C GLY A 11 -0.27 8.86 3.40
N THR A 12 -1.36 9.58 3.69
CA THR A 12 -1.32 11.02 3.98
C THR A 12 -0.59 11.29 5.28
N GLN A 13 -0.95 10.57 6.34
CA GLN A 13 -0.31 10.69 7.65
C GLN A 13 1.17 10.29 7.59
N ALA A 14 1.49 9.18 6.90
CA ALA A 14 2.86 8.75 6.70
C ALA A 14 3.72 9.81 6.01
N LYS A 15 3.19 10.50 4.98
CA LYS A 15 3.89 11.60 4.30
C LYS A 15 4.14 12.79 5.21
N LEU A 16 3.14 13.18 6.00
CA LEU A 16 3.29 14.31 6.94
C LEU A 16 4.35 14.01 7.99
N VAL A 17 4.29 12.83 8.61
CA VAL A 17 5.30 12.37 9.58
C VAL A 17 6.68 12.27 8.93
N ALA A 18 6.76 11.70 7.71
CA ALA A 18 8.03 11.60 6.98
C ALA A 18 8.66 12.97 6.71
N LYS A 19 7.84 13.95 6.32
CA LYS A 19 8.30 15.33 6.09
C LYS A 19 8.79 15.97 7.39
N HIS A 20 8.03 15.82 8.47
CA HIS A 20 8.34 16.47 9.77
C HIS A 20 9.64 15.92 10.38
N TYR A 21 9.84 14.60 10.36
CA TYR A 21 11.00 13.94 10.97
C TYR A 21 12.12 13.60 9.99
N ASN A 22 12.04 14.04 8.74
CA ASN A 22 12.99 13.68 7.68
C ASN A 22 13.17 12.17 7.52
N LEU A 23 12.05 11.43 7.35
CA LEU A 23 12.07 9.98 7.18
C LEU A 23 11.91 9.58 5.72
N LEU A 24 12.52 8.44 5.34
CA LEU A 24 12.20 7.78 4.08
C LEU A 24 10.76 7.25 4.14
N HIS A 25 9.86 7.78 3.29
CA HIS A 25 8.50 7.24 3.16
C HIS A 25 8.40 6.21 2.04
N LEU A 26 7.85 5.03 2.37
CA LEU A 26 7.50 4.00 1.40
C LEU A 26 6.04 3.57 1.54
N ASP A 27 5.19 3.99 0.59
CA ASP A 27 3.86 3.40 0.36
C ASP A 27 4.04 2.03 -0.29
N THR A 28 3.99 0.97 0.52
CA THR A 28 4.24 -0.39 0.03
C THR A 28 3.13 -0.90 -0.89
N GLY A 29 1.92 -0.36 -0.77
CA GLY A 29 0.82 -0.62 -1.68
C GLY A 29 1.14 -0.25 -3.13
N LYS A 30 1.98 0.78 -3.35
CA LYS A 30 2.41 1.17 -4.70
C LYS A 30 3.34 0.16 -5.37
N ILE A 31 4.09 -0.63 -4.59
CA ILE A 31 4.90 -1.73 -5.15
C ILE A 31 3.98 -2.78 -5.74
N TYR A 32 2.94 -3.19 -5.02
CA TYR A 32 1.95 -4.14 -5.54
C TYR A 32 1.14 -3.57 -6.70
N ARG A 33 0.86 -2.25 -6.70
CA ARG A 33 0.25 -1.56 -7.85
C ARG A 33 1.18 -1.57 -9.07
N PHE A 34 2.46 -1.38 -8.88
CA PHE A 34 3.45 -1.49 -9.95
C PHE A 34 3.44 -2.91 -10.55
N ILE A 35 3.42 -3.95 -9.72
CA ILE A 35 3.33 -5.36 -10.18
C ILE A 35 1.99 -5.64 -10.85
N GLY A 36 0.87 -5.14 -10.30
CA GLY A 36 -0.45 -5.26 -10.91
C GLY A 36 -0.50 -4.60 -12.30
N ASN A 37 0.11 -3.43 -12.46
CA ASN A 37 0.25 -2.77 -13.74
C ASN A 37 1.10 -3.59 -14.73
N LEU A 38 2.23 -4.15 -14.27
CA LEU A 38 3.04 -5.06 -15.08
C LEU A 38 2.22 -6.26 -15.58
N LYS A 39 1.39 -6.85 -14.72
CA LYS A 39 0.53 -7.97 -15.09
C LYS A 39 -0.50 -7.56 -16.14
N ILE A 40 -1.14 -6.40 -15.99
CA ILE A 40 -2.11 -5.88 -16.96
C ILE A 40 -1.44 -5.66 -18.32
N GLN A 41 -0.24 -5.07 -18.35
CA GLN A 41 0.48 -4.75 -19.57
C GLN A 41 1.11 -5.95 -20.27
N ASN A 42 1.47 -6.99 -19.52
CA ASN A 42 2.25 -8.14 -20.04
C ASN A 42 1.50 -9.46 -19.89
N LYS A 43 0.20 -9.51 -20.12
CA LYS A 43 -0.68 -10.68 -19.85
C LYS A 43 -0.04 -12.04 -20.18
N LYS A 44 0.50 -12.22 -21.41
CA LYS A 44 1.11 -13.49 -21.88
C LYS A 44 2.55 -13.72 -21.36
N LYS A 45 3.27 -12.66 -21.03
CA LYS A 45 4.69 -12.69 -20.62
C LYS A 45 4.87 -12.46 -19.10
N PHE A 46 3.78 -12.31 -18.36
CA PHE A 46 3.86 -12.08 -16.91
C PHE A 46 4.27 -13.36 -16.19
N ASN A 47 5.44 -13.30 -15.54
CA ASN A 47 6.00 -14.38 -14.73
C ASN A 47 6.87 -13.83 -13.61
N TYR A 48 7.30 -14.69 -12.69
CA TYR A 48 8.09 -14.28 -11.52
C TYR A 48 9.48 -13.73 -11.89
N THR A 49 10.09 -14.21 -12.97
CA THR A 49 11.38 -13.71 -13.45
C THR A 49 11.26 -12.26 -13.90
N LEU A 50 10.22 -11.91 -14.65
CA LEU A 50 9.92 -10.53 -15.03
C LEU A 50 9.70 -9.67 -13.81
N VAL A 51 8.89 -10.12 -12.84
CA VAL A 51 8.63 -9.37 -11.60
C VAL A 51 9.93 -9.12 -10.84
N ARG A 52 10.75 -10.16 -10.63
CA ARG A 52 12.05 -10.05 -9.95
C ARG A 52 12.98 -9.05 -10.66
N LYS A 53 13.13 -9.17 -11.98
CA LYS A 53 13.96 -8.25 -12.81
C LYS A 53 13.51 -6.81 -12.64
N LYS A 54 12.20 -6.55 -12.61
CA LYS A 54 11.65 -5.19 -12.49
C LYS A 54 11.77 -4.65 -11.06
N ILE A 55 11.52 -5.47 -10.02
CA ILE A 55 11.67 -5.06 -8.61
C ILE A 55 13.13 -4.79 -8.24
N ASN A 56 14.08 -5.57 -8.72
CA ASN A 56 15.51 -5.33 -8.46
C ASN A 56 16.02 -3.99 -9.02
N LYS A 57 15.35 -3.45 -10.06
CA LYS A 57 15.69 -2.17 -10.70
C LYS A 57 14.78 -1.02 -10.27
N ILE A 58 13.80 -1.26 -9.41
CA ILE A 58 12.84 -0.23 -9.04
C ILE A 58 13.48 0.84 -8.14
N LYS A 59 13.18 2.09 -8.45
CA LYS A 59 13.48 3.23 -7.58
C LYS A 59 12.19 3.76 -6.98
N ILE A 60 12.25 4.35 -5.79
CA ILE A 60 11.07 4.91 -5.11
C ILE A 60 10.35 5.94 -6.02
N LEU A 61 11.11 6.68 -6.83
CA LEU A 61 10.54 7.61 -7.81
C LEU A 61 9.61 6.93 -8.82
N ASN A 62 9.90 5.70 -9.24
CA ASN A 62 9.02 4.95 -10.16
C ASN A 62 7.65 4.66 -9.57
N LEU A 63 7.54 4.64 -8.23
CA LEU A 63 6.29 4.41 -7.49
C LEU A 63 5.42 5.68 -7.39
N GLN A 64 5.91 6.83 -7.86
CA GLN A 64 5.15 8.08 -7.88
C GLN A 64 4.32 8.27 -9.14
N ASN A 65 4.43 7.36 -10.12
CA ASN A 65 3.69 7.44 -11.37
C ASN A 65 2.17 7.47 -11.12
N ARG A 66 1.49 8.49 -11.65
CA ARG A 66 0.04 8.71 -11.49
C ARG A 66 -0.81 7.56 -12.04
N VAL A 67 -0.32 6.83 -13.06
CA VAL A 67 -0.99 5.64 -13.62
C VAL A 67 -1.28 4.60 -12.52
N LEU A 68 -0.41 4.48 -11.51
CA LEU A 68 -0.59 3.55 -10.39
C LEU A 68 -1.77 3.94 -9.48
N LEU A 69 -2.35 5.13 -9.64
CA LEU A 69 -3.49 5.58 -8.83
C LEU A 69 -4.83 5.04 -9.32
N SER A 70 -4.91 4.45 -10.53
CA SER A 70 -6.16 3.93 -11.06
C SER A 70 -6.75 2.82 -10.18
N ASP A 71 -8.09 2.75 -10.17
CA ASP A 71 -8.79 1.75 -9.34
C ASP A 71 -8.64 0.33 -9.88
N ARG A 72 -8.58 0.18 -11.22
CA ARG A 72 -8.27 -1.10 -11.88
C ARG A 72 -6.94 -1.68 -11.42
N ILE A 73 -5.89 -0.84 -11.39
CA ILE A 73 -4.56 -1.26 -10.93
C ILE A 73 -4.58 -1.56 -9.43
N ALA A 74 -5.34 -0.80 -8.64
CA ALA A 74 -5.47 -1.04 -7.21
C ALA A 74 -6.16 -2.39 -6.90
N THR A 75 -7.16 -2.77 -7.69
CA THR A 75 -7.82 -4.07 -7.58
C THR A 75 -6.86 -5.20 -7.96
N GLU A 76 -6.14 -5.08 -9.08
CA GLU A 76 -5.14 -6.06 -9.50
C GLU A 76 -4.00 -6.19 -8.47
N ALA A 77 -3.58 -5.08 -7.86
CA ALA A 77 -2.60 -5.09 -6.77
C ALA A 77 -3.06 -5.95 -5.59
N SER A 78 -4.34 -5.91 -5.21
CA SER A 78 -4.88 -6.76 -4.13
C SER A 78 -4.91 -8.24 -4.49
N ILE A 79 -4.99 -8.56 -5.78
CA ILE A 79 -4.93 -9.94 -6.29
C ILE A 79 -3.48 -10.45 -6.24
N VAL A 80 -2.54 -9.73 -6.84
CA VAL A 80 -1.12 -10.16 -6.86
C VAL A 80 -0.51 -10.19 -5.45
N ALA A 81 -1.02 -9.39 -4.51
CA ALA A 81 -0.58 -9.42 -3.12
C ALA A 81 -0.97 -10.69 -2.34
N LYS A 82 -1.83 -11.57 -2.91
CA LYS A 82 -2.13 -12.90 -2.36
C LYS A 82 -1.06 -13.93 -2.71
N ASP A 83 -0.24 -13.68 -3.73
CA ASP A 83 0.76 -14.62 -4.22
C ASP A 83 2.00 -14.62 -3.33
N LYS A 84 2.32 -15.80 -2.74
CA LYS A 84 3.47 -16.00 -1.84
C LYS A 84 4.81 -15.69 -2.52
N LYS A 85 4.98 -16.08 -3.79
CA LYS A 85 6.23 -15.87 -4.54
C LYS A 85 6.43 -14.39 -4.85
N ILE A 86 5.37 -13.68 -5.23
CA ILE A 86 5.43 -12.21 -5.44
C ILE A 86 5.79 -11.51 -4.13
N ARG A 87 5.18 -11.88 -3.00
CA ARG A 87 5.50 -11.30 -1.69
C ARG A 87 6.95 -11.52 -1.32
N LYS A 88 7.50 -12.72 -1.54
CA LYS A 88 8.91 -13.01 -1.30
C LYS A 88 9.83 -12.12 -2.14
N ILE A 89 9.50 -11.89 -3.43
CA ILE A 89 10.28 -11.00 -4.29
C ILE A 89 10.28 -9.55 -3.78
N VAL A 90 9.14 -9.08 -3.26
CA VAL A 90 8.97 -7.70 -2.77
C VAL A 90 9.58 -7.50 -1.38
N TYR A 91 9.64 -8.54 -0.57
CA TYR A 91 10.06 -8.49 0.84
C TYR A 91 11.44 -7.86 1.01
N ASP A 92 12.44 -8.31 0.25
CA ASP A 92 13.82 -7.82 0.38
C ASP A 92 13.93 -6.32 0.11
N PHE A 93 13.18 -5.82 -0.89
CA PHE A 93 13.11 -4.39 -1.17
C PHE A 93 12.47 -3.60 -0.02
N GLN A 94 11.38 -4.12 0.57
CA GLN A 94 10.72 -3.49 1.71
C GLN A 94 11.63 -3.45 2.93
N ILE A 95 12.29 -4.56 3.27
CA ILE A 95 13.24 -4.65 4.38
C ILE A 95 14.43 -3.72 4.19
N LYS A 96 14.95 -3.62 2.96
CA LYS A 96 16.02 -2.67 2.65
C LYS A 96 15.59 -1.23 2.92
N CYS A 97 14.41 -0.82 2.45
CA CYS A 97 13.87 0.52 2.71
C CYS A 97 13.59 0.76 4.19
N ALA A 98 13.13 -0.27 4.92
CA ALA A 98 12.81 -0.17 6.34
C ALA A 98 14.06 0.05 7.21
N ASN A 99 15.11 -0.78 6.98
CA ASN A 99 16.25 -0.87 7.89
C ASN A 99 17.50 -0.12 7.40
N ARG A 100 17.56 0.24 6.11
CA ARG A 100 18.71 0.89 5.50
C ARG A 100 18.27 2.05 4.61
N PRO A 101 17.60 3.07 5.18
CA PRO A 101 17.29 4.27 4.42
C PRO A 101 18.59 4.97 4.00
N PRO A 102 18.58 5.69 2.88
CA PRO A 102 19.72 6.53 2.49
C PRO A 102 20.14 7.48 3.63
N LYS A 103 21.44 7.75 3.76
CA LYS A 103 22.04 8.56 4.87
C LYS A 103 21.41 9.94 5.09
N LYS A 104 20.79 10.51 4.06
CA LYS A 104 20.07 11.80 4.15
C LYS A 104 18.78 11.74 4.98
N PHE A 105 18.28 10.57 5.34
CA PHE A 105 17.08 10.40 6.17
C PHE A 105 17.43 9.93 7.57
N ASN A 106 16.70 10.42 8.57
CA ASN A 106 16.86 10.04 9.98
C ASN A 106 16.28 8.65 10.31
N GLY A 107 15.61 8.02 9.36
CA GLY A 107 14.96 6.72 9.53
C GLY A 107 13.97 6.44 8.41
N SER A 108 13.01 5.55 8.66
CA SER A 108 12.02 5.19 7.66
C SER A 108 10.61 5.10 8.25
N ILE A 109 9.61 5.39 7.43
CA ILE A 109 8.20 5.15 7.70
C ILE A 109 7.59 4.39 6.52
N LEU A 110 7.03 3.22 6.80
CA LEU A 110 6.35 2.38 5.80
C LEU A 110 4.87 2.31 6.14
N ASP A 111 4.03 2.42 5.12
CA ASP A 111 2.60 2.17 5.25
C ASP A 111 2.13 1.06 4.31
N GLY A 112 1.17 0.27 4.77
CA GLY A 112 0.69 -0.90 4.05
C GLY A 112 -0.42 -1.67 4.74
N ARG A 113 -0.30 -3.02 4.71
CA ARG A 113 -1.30 -3.96 5.27
C ARG A 113 -0.72 -4.96 6.26
N ASP A 114 0.59 -5.13 6.25
CA ASP A 114 1.33 -6.11 7.05
C ASP A 114 2.69 -5.56 7.50
N ILE A 115 2.78 -4.25 7.59
CA ILE A 115 4.03 -3.59 7.97
C ILE A 115 4.36 -3.88 9.42
N THR A 116 3.39 -3.70 10.32
CA THR A 116 3.56 -3.93 11.76
C THR A 116 3.66 -5.41 12.11
N SER A 117 3.04 -6.29 11.29
CA SER A 117 2.94 -7.72 11.59
C SER A 117 4.01 -8.58 10.90
N VAL A 118 4.61 -8.09 9.79
CA VAL A 118 5.56 -8.89 8.98
C VAL A 118 6.85 -8.12 8.69
N ILE A 119 6.75 -6.90 8.13
CA ILE A 119 7.90 -6.18 7.56
C ILE A 119 8.72 -5.50 8.66
N MET A 120 8.06 -4.78 9.56
CA MET A 120 8.68 -4.00 10.64
C MET A 120 8.16 -4.44 12.01
N LYS A 121 8.26 -5.73 12.32
CA LYS A 121 7.77 -6.30 13.59
C LYS A 121 8.37 -5.63 14.83
N ASN A 122 9.59 -5.14 14.72
CA ASN A 122 10.34 -4.50 15.79
C ASN A 122 10.34 -2.96 15.66
N ALA A 123 9.43 -2.38 14.85
CA ALA A 123 9.31 -0.94 14.78
C ALA A 123 8.97 -0.37 16.17
N ARG A 124 9.68 0.69 16.57
CA ARG A 124 9.45 1.40 17.84
C ARG A 124 8.03 1.97 17.92
N PHE A 125 7.50 2.48 16.81
CA PHE A 125 6.16 3.02 16.73
C PHE A 125 5.34 2.25 15.69
N LYS A 126 4.20 1.72 16.13
CA LYS A 126 3.27 0.96 15.30
C LYS A 126 1.88 1.56 15.39
N PHE A 127 1.29 1.82 14.24
CA PHE A 127 -0.05 2.41 14.14
C PHE A 127 -0.94 1.54 13.26
N PHE A 128 -2.19 1.43 13.66
CA PHE A 128 -3.25 0.89 12.83
C PHE A 128 -4.27 2.01 12.57
N ILE A 129 -4.27 2.54 11.34
CA ILE A 129 -5.15 3.64 10.96
C ILE A 129 -6.40 3.06 10.31
N THR A 130 -7.57 3.48 10.78
CA THR A 130 -8.86 3.03 10.24
C THR A 130 -9.81 4.20 10.02
N ALA A 131 -10.89 3.96 9.26
CA ALA A 131 -12.04 4.84 9.13
C ALA A 131 -13.25 4.03 8.64
N ASN A 132 -14.46 4.57 8.84
CA ASN A 132 -15.68 3.99 8.30
C ASN A 132 -15.59 3.78 6.78
N VAL A 133 -16.10 2.68 6.28
CA VAL A 133 -16.01 2.31 4.86
C VAL A 133 -16.64 3.33 3.93
N LYS A 134 -17.75 3.97 4.34
CA LYS A 134 -18.41 5.04 3.57
C LYS A 134 -17.52 6.28 3.48
N THR A 135 -16.88 6.68 4.59
CA THR A 135 -15.92 7.80 4.64
C THR A 135 -14.73 7.52 3.74
N ARG A 136 -14.16 6.30 3.81
CA ARG A 136 -13.03 5.89 2.96
C ARG A 136 -13.41 5.88 1.47
N ALA A 137 -14.60 5.43 1.14
CA ALA A 137 -15.12 5.44 -0.22
C ALA A 137 -15.32 6.87 -0.73
N LEU A 138 -15.82 7.77 0.11
CA LEU A 138 -16.01 9.18 -0.26
C LEU A 138 -14.68 9.88 -0.52
N ARG A 139 -13.67 9.69 0.37
CA ARG A 139 -12.30 10.23 0.16
C ARG A 139 -11.72 9.73 -1.16
N ARG A 140 -11.83 8.42 -1.40
CA ARG A 140 -11.30 7.81 -2.63
C ARG A 140 -12.07 8.26 -3.87
N TYR A 141 -13.39 8.42 -3.78
CA TYR A 141 -14.22 8.95 -4.85
C TYR A 141 -13.80 10.37 -5.23
N LYS A 142 -13.63 11.27 -4.23
CA LYS A 142 -13.16 12.63 -4.47
C LYS A 142 -11.80 12.65 -5.18
N GLU A 143 -10.84 11.82 -4.72
CA GLU A 143 -9.51 11.69 -5.32
C GLU A 143 -9.59 11.20 -6.79
N LEU A 144 -10.38 10.17 -7.07
CA LEU A 144 -10.51 9.61 -8.41
C LEU A 144 -11.33 10.49 -9.36
N LYS A 145 -12.30 11.23 -8.85
CA LYS A 145 -13.11 12.17 -9.64
C LYS A 145 -12.25 13.26 -10.30
N LEU A 146 -11.17 13.67 -9.64
CA LEU A 146 -10.20 14.61 -10.22
C LEU A 146 -9.43 14.02 -11.41
N LEU A 147 -9.29 12.68 -11.46
CA LEU A 147 -8.57 11.97 -12.50
C LEU A 147 -9.49 11.38 -13.58
N ASN A 148 -10.70 11.03 -13.21
CA ASN A 148 -11.70 10.41 -14.09
C ASN A 148 -13.11 10.89 -13.74
N LYS A 149 -13.66 11.79 -14.55
CA LYS A 149 -15.00 12.38 -14.35
C LYS A 149 -16.17 11.37 -14.45
N LYS A 150 -15.95 10.22 -15.09
CA LYS A 150 -17.01 9.20 -15.30
C LYS A 150 -17.18 8.22 -14.15
N ILE A 151 -16.26 8.19 -13.16
CA ILE A 151 -16.36 7.25 -12.02
C ILE A 151 -17.51 7.64 -11.08
N THR A 152 -18.21 6.63 -10.53
CA THR A 152 -19.30 6.82 -9.58
C THR A 152 -18.89 6.42 -8.16
N TYR A 153 -19.54 7.02 -7.15
CA TYR A 153 -19.33 6.66 -5.75
C TYR A 153 -19.65 5.18 -5.49
N LYS A 154 -20.71 4.65 -6.11
CA LYS A 154 -21.15 3.25 -5.96
C LYS A 154 -20.07 2.26 -6.42
N GLU A 155 -19.41 2.54 -7.54
CA GLU A 155 -18.31 1.74 -8.04
C GLU A 155 -17.11 1.78 -7.09
N VAL A 156 -16.73 2.96 -6.60
CA VAL A 156 -15.63 3.12 -5.65
C VAL A 156 -15.91 2.40 -4.34
N LEU A 157 -17.13 2.51 -3.79
CA LEU A 157 -17.53 1.80 -2.58
C LEU A 157 -17.45 0.29 -2.75
N LYS A 158 -17.94 -0.23 -3.89
CA LYS A 158 -17.84 -1.67 -4.23
C LYS A 158 -16.37 -2.12 -4.31
N SER A 159 -15.54 -1.35 -4.99
CA SER A 159 -14.11 -1.63 -5.11
C SER A 159 -13.39 -1.66 -3.76
N ILE A 160 -13.64 -0.70 -2.88
CA ILE A 160 -13.06 -0.67 -1.53
C ILE A 160 -13.50 -1.89 -0.72
N LYS A 161 -14.79 -2.25 -0.74
CA LYS A 161 -15.29 -3.45 -0.03
C LYS A 161 -14.60 -4.73 -0.52
N ILE A 162 -14.42 -4.90 -1.83
CA ILE A 162 -13.73 -6.05 -2.41
C ILE A 162 -12.26 -6.09 -1.95
N ARG A 163 -11.58 -4.94 -1.97
CA ARG A 163 -10.19 -4.86 -1.53
C ARG A 163 -10.03 -5.16 -0.06
N ASP A 164 -10.89 -4.61 0.80
CA ASP A 164 -10.89 -4.91 2.22
C ASP A 164 -11.10 -6.41 2.46
N LYS A 165 -12.10 -7.02 1.82
CA LYS A 165 -12.32 -8.48 1.89
C LYS A 165 -11.06 -9.26 1.48
N ASN A 166 -10.39 -8.83 0.41
CA ASN A 166 -9.15 -9.46 -0.02
C ASN A 166 -8.02 -9.28 1.00
N ASP A 167 -7.85 -8.08 1.55
CA ASP A 167 -6.77 -7.76 2.46
C ASP A 167 -6.92 -8.45 3.83
N TYR A 168 -8.16 -8.50 4.38
CA TYR A 168 -8.45 -9.16 5.67
C TYR A 168 -8.43 -10.69 5.57
N ASN A 169 -8.95 -11.27 4.46
CA ASN A 169 -9.17 -12.72 4.35
C ASN A 169 -8.07 -13.46 3.59
N ARG A 170 -7.01 -12.81 3.13
CA ARG A 170 -5.91 -13.51 2.49
C ARG A 170 -5.17 -14.42 3.47
N LYS A 171 -4.83 -15.63 3.03
CA LYS A 171 -4.14 -16.64 3.86
C LYS A 171 -2.74 -16.19 4.30
N ILE A 172 -2.07 -15.34 3.51
CA ILE A 172 -0.70 -14.90 3.75
C ILE A 172 -0.69 -13.42 4.11
N SER A 173 -0.15 -13.09 5.27
CA SER A 173 -0.02 -11.72 5.78
C SER A 173 -1.34 -10.93 5.73
N PRO A 174 -2.44 -11.42 6.32
CA PRO A 174 -3.71 -10.69 6.34
C PRO A 174 -3.54 -9.33 7.03
N LEU A 175 -4.37 -8.37 6.62
CA LEU A 175 -4.46 -7.11 7.34
C LEU A 175 -5.01 -7.38 8.74
N LYS A 176 -4.25 -7.04 9.77
CA LYS A 176 -4.66 -7.17 11.16
C LYS A 176 -4.00 -6.09 12.01
N LYS A 177 -4.71 -5.60 13.01
CA LYS A 177 -4.12 -4.78 14.07
C LYS A 177 -3.29 -5.69 14.98
N THR A 178 -2.02 -5.38 15.17
CA THR A 178 -1.19 -6.07 16.18
C THR A 178 -1.53 -5.56 17.58
N LYS A 179 -1.24 -6.36 18.62
CA LYS A 179 -1.56 -5.99 20.01
C LYS A 179 -0.88 -4.68 20.44
N ASP A 180 0.34 -4.46 19.97
CA ASP A 180 1.20 -3.31 20.25
C ASP A 180 1.01 -2.14 19.29
N SER A 181 0.04 -2.20 18.37
CA SER A 181 -0.29 -1.08 17.49
C SER A 181 -1.31 -0.14 18.13
N ILE A 182 -0.99 1.16 18.11
CA ILE A 182 -1.91 2.23 18.48
C ILE A 182 -2.98 2.36 17.40
N LEU A 183 -4.25 2.29 17.81
CA LEU A 183 -5.38 2.47 16.90
C LEU A 183 -5.69 3.97 16.72
N ILE A 184 -5.78 4.40 15.47
CA ILE A 184 -6.19 5.76 15.11
C ILE A 184 -7.41 5.67 14.18
N ASN A 185 -8.55 6.16 14.65
CA ASN A 185 -9.75 6.25 13.84
C ASN A 185 -9.86 7.64 13.21
N THR A 186 -9.79 7.70 11.88
CA THR A 186 -9.83 8.95 11.12
C THR A 186 -11.19 9.24 10.48
N THR A 187 -12.27 8.62 10.96
CA THR A 187 -13.60 8.78 10.35
C THR A 187 -14.04 10.24 10.30
N ASN A 188 -13.79 10.99 11.36
CA ASN A 188 -14.24 12.38 11.55
C ASN A 188 -13.12 13.42 11.31
N LEU A 189 -12.02 13.01 10.68
CA LEU A 189 -10.89 13.90 10.36
C LEU A 189 -10.97 14.37 8.90
#